data_3a7db4ca1546a1f22ce9de33fc31d866
#
_entry.id   3a7db4ca1546a1f22ce9de33fc31d866
#
_cell.length_a   1.000
_cell.length_b   1.000
_cell.length_c   1.000
_cell.angle_alpha   90.00
_cell.angle_beta   90.00
_cell.angle_gamma   90.00
#
_symmetry.space_group_name_H-M   'P 1'
#
loop_
_entity.id
_entity.type
_entity.pdbx_description
1 polymer ?
#
loop_
_entity_poly.entity_id
_entity_poly.type
_entity_poly.pdbx_seq_one_letter_code
_entity_poly.pdbx_strand_id
1 'polypeptide(L)'
;MQNRFHILVKALSCVCIPAMLLSGCTRRERVEDTVKREVEAISAMKQLNLVEYRVRKIVKANDEGEWYKIGDRKILLSCTAYLKAGLDLSSFSVDDVVIDRDNGTVSVTIPHATLLSLDIPASEIRQEYDQVTMFRHSFSAEERNALLRQGEKQIRESVPSIGILPKAEENARKFFESVFAKMGFATVNVIFR
;
A
#
# COMPACT_ATOMS: atom_id res chain seq x y z
N MET A 1 58.49 -44.26 -18.66
CA MET A 1 57.91 -42.86 -18.64
C MET A 1 56.37 -42.81 -18.57
N GLN A 2 55.67 -43.85 -18.98
CA GLN A 2 54.18 -43.85 -19.03
C GLN A 2 53.46 -43.89 -17.67
N ASN A 3 54.02 -44.53 -16.66
CA ASN A 3 53.38 -44.70 -15.35
C ASN A 3 53.35 -43.45 -14.48
N ARG A 4 54.20 -42.45 -14.69
CA ARG A 4 54.19 -41.19 -13.95
C ARG A 4 53.13 -40.23 -14.43
N PHE A 5 52.70 -40.36 -15.70
CA PHE A 5 51.65 -39.50 -16.28
C PHE A 5 50.24 -39.87 -15.79
N HIS A 6 50.00 -41.19 -15.59
CA HIS A 6 48.68 -41.66 -15.08
C HIS A 6 48.47 -41.33 -13.59
N ILE A 7 49.54 -41.24 -12.81
CA ILE A 7 49.40 -40.81 -11.38
C ILE A 7 49.12 -39.34 -11.27
N LEU A 8 49.73 -38.49 -12.11
CA LEU A 8 49.49 -37.04 -12.14
C LEU A 8 48.07 -36.71 -12.59
N VAL A 9 47.51 -37.40 -13.58
CA VAL A 9 46.14 -37.20 -14.06
C VAL A 9 45.10 -37.64 -13.03
N LYS A 10 45.35 -38.75 -12.30
CA LYS A 10 44.46 -39.20 -11.21
C LYS A 10 44.49 -38.27 -9.98
N ALA A 11 45.65 -37.71 -9.66
CA ALA A 11 45.76 -36.73 -8.56
C ALA A 11 45.06 -35.40 -8.89
N LEU A 12 45.14 -34.97 -10.14
CA LEU A 12 44.45 -33.71 -10.58
C LEU A 12 42.94 -33.85 -10.64
N SER A 13 42.40 -35.03 -10.97
CA SER A 13 40.96 -35.31 -10.99
C SER A 13 40.34 -35.37 -9.58
N CYS A 14 41.11 -35.76 -8.55
CA CYS A 14 40.60 -35.89 -7.18
C CYS A 14 40.50 -34.52 -6.44
N VAL A 15 41.26 -33.51 -6.87
CA VAL A 15 41.27 -32.18 -6.23
C VAL A 15 40.14 -31.27 -6.79
N CYS A 16 39.66 -31.50 -8.02
CA CYS A 16 38.62 -30.69 -8.61
C CYS A 16 37.19 -30.98 -8.09
N ILE A 17 36.94 -32.19 -7.57
CA ILE A 17 35.59 -32.60 -7.11
C ILE A 17 35.18 -31.92 -5.79
N PRO A 18 36.05 -31.76 -4.76
CA PRO A 18 35.64 -31.06 -3.52
C PRO A 18 35.47 -29.54 -3.69
N ALA A 19 36.13 -28.93 -4.69
CA ALA A 19 35.99 -27.48 -4.92
C ALA A 19 34.60 -27.07 -5.47
N MET A 20 33.90 -27.96 -6.16
CA MET A 20 32.53 -27.67 -6.65
C MET A 20 31.45 -27.78 -5.56
N LEU A 21 31.69 -28.55 -4.51
CA LEU A 21 30.73 -28.72 -3.41
C LEU A 21 30.73 -27.53 -2.44
N LEU A 22 31.84 -26.80 -2.33
CA LEU A 22 31.96 -25.61 -1.47
C LEU A 22 31.31 -24.34 -2.08
N SER A 23 31.13 -24.28 -3.40
CA SER A 23 30.54 -23.13 -4.08
C SER A 23 29.01 -23.02 -3.87
N GLY A 24 28.35 -24.11 -3.50
CA GLY A 24 26.90 -24.13 -3.25
C GLY A 24 26.50 -23.47 -1.94
N CYS A 25 27.28 -23.62 -0.87
CA CYS A 25 26.96 -23.09 0.45
C CYS A 25 27.06 -21.56 0.53
N THR A 26 28.09 -20.97 -0.07
CA THR A 26 28.28 -19.50 -0.05
C THR A 26 27.26 -18.72 -0.88
N ARG A 27 26.66 -19.33 -1.90
CA ARG A 27 25.57 -18.74 -2.68
C ARG A 27 24.25 -18.81 -1.90
N ARG A 28 24.08 -19.83 -1.09
CA ARG A 28 22.89 -20.11 -0.29
C ARG A 28 22.72 -19.08 0.83
N GLU A 29 23.76 -18.80 1.60
CA GLU A 29 23.76 -17.76 2.65
C GLU A 29 23.51 -16.37 2.08
N ARG A 30 24.11 -16.02 0.94
CA ARG A 30 23.94 -14.70 0.31
C ARG A 30 22.50 -14.37 -0.08
N VAL A 31 21.69 -15.33 -0.50
CA VAL A 31 20.29 -15.08 -0.90
C VAL A 31 19.44 -14.79 0.33
N GLU A 32 19.58 -15.55 1.43
CA GLU A 32 18.83 -15.32 2.67
C GLU A 32 19.16 -13.96 3.28
N ASP A 33 20.45 -13.62 3.36
CA ASP A 33 20.88 -12.32 3.87
C ASP A 33 20.39 -11.17 2.99
N THR A 34 20.26 -11.38 1.69
CA THR A 34 19.72 -10.38 0.76
C THR A 34 18.20 -10.22 0.97
N VAL A 35 17.47 -11.33 1.05
CA VAL A 35 16.03 -11.29 1.33
C VAL A 35 15.76 -10.65 2.68
N LYS A 36 16.48 -11.03 3.72
CA LYS A 36 16.36 -10.46 5.06
C LYS A 36 16.54 -8.93 5.05
N ARG A 37 17.62 -8.45 4.44
CA ARG A 37 17.89 -7.00 4.34
C ARG A 37 16.81 -6.25 3.58
N GLU A 38 16.29 -6.81 2.50
CA GLU A 38 15.23 -6.17 1.71
C GLU A 38 13.91 -6.15 2.49
N VAL A 39 13.56 -7.24 3.17
CA VAL A 39 12.37 -7.32 4.03
C VAL A 39 12.48 -6.31 5.18
N GLU A 40 13.64 -6.21 5.82
CA GLU A 40 13.90 -5.21 6.87
C GLU A 40 13.78 -3.78 6.33
N ALA A 41 14.27 -3.52 5.12
CA ALA A 41 14.15 -2.22 4.46
C ALA A 41 12.68 -1.87 4.13
N ILE A 42 11.90 -2.84 3.64
CA ILE A 42 10.47 -2.67 3.36
C ILE A 42 9.70 -2.44 4.67
N SER A 43 9.95 -3.22 5.70
CA SER A 43 9.33 -3.11 7.02
C SER A 43 9.63 -1.74 7.68
N ALA A 44 10.85 -1.23 7.49
CA ALA A 44 11.24 0.09 8.02
C ALA A 44 10.44 1.26 7.44
N MET A 45 9.80 1.09 6.29
CA MET A 45 8.92 2.13 5.70
C MET A 45 7.63 2.32 6.50
N LYS A 46 7.23 1.34 7.32
CA LYS A 46 5.98 1.28 8.12
C LYS A 46 4.69 1.37 7.30
N GLN A 47 4.67 2.16 6.24
CA GLN A 47 3.53 2.31 5.33
C GLN A 47 4.00 2.26 3.88
N LEU A 48 3.31 1.48 3.06
CA LEU A 48 3.54 1.39 1.62
C LEU A 48 2.33 1.96 0.88
N ASN A 49 2.46 3.21 0.41
CA ASN A 49 1.43 3.86 -0.41
C ASN A 49 1.44 3.25 -1.82
N LEU A 50 0.30 2.73 -2.26
CA LEU A 50 0.19 1.98 -3.51
C LEU A 50 -0.77 2.61 -4.52
N VAL A 51 -1.73 3.39 -4.04
CA VAL A 51 -2.76 4.04 -4.85
C VAL A 51 -3.13 5.38 -4.25
N GLU A 52 -3.34 6.37 -5.10
CA GLU A 52 -3.94 7.64 -4.74
C GLU A 52 -5.17 7.89 -5.61
N TYR A 53 -6.31 8.19 -4.97
CA TYR A 53 -7.54 8.58 -5.62
C TYR A 53 -7.90 10.02 -5.26
N ARG A 54 -8.45 10.72 -6.25
CA ARG A 54 -9.01 12.05 -6.08
C ARG A 54 -10.53 11.95 -6.18
N VAL A 55 -11.23 12.26 -5.08
CA VAL A 55 -12.69 12.13 -4.98
C VAL A 55 -13.31 13.49 -4.72
N ARG A 56 -14.21 13.91 -5.59
CA ARG A 56 -15.00 15.13 -5.38
C ARG A 56 -16.34 14.79 -4.74
N LYS A 57 -16.67 15.49 -3.67
CA LYS A 57 -17.93 15.37 -2.96
C LYS A 57 -18.66 16.71 -2.91
N ILE A 58 -19.97 16.66 -3.12
CA ILE A 58 -20.86 17.80 -2.94
C ILE A 58 -21.70 17.54 -1.70
N VAL A 59 -21.63 18.46 -0.75
CA VAL A 59 -22.42 18.45 0.48
C VAL A 59 -23.46 19.56 0.39
N LYS A 60 -24.71 19.19 0.61
CA LYS A 60 -25.85 20.12 0.58
C LYS A 60 -26.41 20.24 1.98
N ALA A 61 -26.67 21.46 2.40
CA ALA A 61 -27.53 21.73 3.54
C ALA A 61 -28.70 22.61 3.08
N ASN A 62 -29.89 22.21 3.52
CA ASN A 62 -31.11 22.96 3.36
C ASN A 62 -31.69 23.10 4.77
N ASP A 63 -31.80 24.34 5.24
CA ASP A 63 -32.41 24.68 6.52
C ASP A 63 -33.74 25.34 6.17
N GLU A 64 -34.77 24.50 5.99
CA GLU A 64 -36.17 24.98 5.86
C GLU A 64 -36.58 25.45 7.25
N GLY A 65 -36.98 26.75 7.34
CA GLY A 65 -37.29 27.38 8.61
C GLY A 65 -38.32 26.59 9.41
N GLU A 66 -38.11 26.43 10.69
CA GLU A 66 -39.16 26.02 11.62
C GLU A 66 -40.28 27.08 11.58
N TRP A 67 -41.50 26.74 11.93
CA TRP A 67 -42.68 27.60 11.81
C TRP A 67 -42.54 29.01 12.43
N TYR A 68 -41.57 29.19 13.31
CA TYR A 68 -41.23 30.49 13.93
C TYR A 68 -40.03 31.20 13.27
N LYS A 69 -39.35 30.55 12.31
CA LYS A 69 -38.22 31.12 11.56
C LYS A 69 -38.67 31.37 10.12
N ILE A 70 -38.86 32.64 9.78
CA ILE A 70 -39.25 33.03 8.43
C ILE A 70 -38.02 33.04 7.52
N GLY A 71 -38.11 32.31 6.41
CA GLY A 71 -37.08 32.25 5.37
C GLY A 71 -36.25 30.98 5.37
N ASP A 72 -35.65 30.66 4.23
CA ASP A 72 -34.83 29.45 3.98
C ASP A 72 -33.37 29.82 3.86
N ARG A 73 -32.50 28.87 4.27
CA ARG A 73 -31.07 28.93 3.99
C ARG A 73 -30.65 27.66 3.21
N LYS A 74 -29.94 27.88 2.13
CA LYS A 74 -29.41 26.77 1.32
C LYS A 74 -27.93 26.99 1.05
N ILE A 75 -27.11 26.02 1.31
CA ILE A 75 -25.70 26.04 0.98
C ILE A 75 -25.31 24.77 0.25
N LEU A 76 -24.42 24.89 -0.73
CA LEU A 76 -23.84 23.82 -1.46
C LEU A 76 -22.33 24.00 -1.41
N LEU A 77 -21.67 23.07 -0.72
CA LEU A 77 -20.22 23.01 -0.62
C LEU A 77 -19.71 21.85 -1.47
N SER A 78 -18.71 22.10 -2.31
CA SER A 78 -17.94 21.05 -2.94
C SER A 78 -16.58 20.96 -2.27
N CYS A 79 -16.10 19.72 -2.06
CA CYS A 79 -14.76 19.47 -1.59
C CYS A 79 -14.13 18.34 -2.42
N THR A 80 -12.83 18.46 -2.65
CA THR A 80 -12.03 17.41 -3.28
C THR A 80 -11.12 16.79 -2.23
N ALA A 81 -11.27 15.48 -2.03
CA ALA A 81 -10.45 14.71 -1.12
C ALA A 81 -9.39 13.91 -1.89
N TYR A 82 -8.21 13.82 -1.33
CA TYR A 82 -7.11 12.94 -1.76
C TYR A 82 -7.05 11.75 -0.81
N LEU A 83 -7.28 10.56 -1.36
CA LEU A 83 -7.29 9.31 -0.63
C LEU A 83 -6.05 8.53 -0.99
N LYS A 84 -5.25 8.13 0.01
CA LYS A 84 -4.12 7.22 -0.19
C LYS A 84 -4.45 5.88 0.45
N ALA A 85 -4.32 4.81 -0.32
CA ALA A 85 -4.49 3.45 0.15
C ALA A 85 -3.23 2.62 -0.09
N GLY A 86 -3.00 1.67 0.78
CA GLY A 86 -1.82 0.83 0.75
C GLY A 86 -1.76 -0.11 1.94
N LEU A 87 -0.56 -0.58 2.28
CA LEU A 87 -0.32 -1.51 3.37
C LEU A 87 0.24 -0.77 4.60
N ASP A 88 -0.26 -1.12 5.77
CA ASP A 88 0.40 -0.83 7.05
C ASP A 88 1.37 -1.96 7.36
N LEU A 89 2.65 -1.70 7.19
CA LEU A 89 3.73 -2.66 7.36
C LEU A 89 4.32 -2.65 8.78
N SER A 90 3.67 -2.01 9.75
CA SER A 90 4.18 -1.91 11.13
C SER A 90 4.37 -3.28 11.82
N SER A 91 3.61 -4.29 11.40
CA SER A 91 3.71 -5.67 11.88
C SER A 91 4.39 -6.62 10.89
N PHE A 92 4.85 -6.13 9.74
CA PHE A 92 5.51 -6.94 8.73
C PHE A 92 6.97 -7.19 9.12
N SER A 93 7.42 -8.43 9.00
CA SER A 93 8.75 -8.86 9.42
C SER A 93 9.30 -9.97 8.54
N VAL A 94 10.54 -10.40 8.82
CA VAL A 94 11.17 -11.53 8.13
C VAL A 94 10.40 -12.84 8.32
N ASP A 95 9.71 -13.01 9.43
CA ASP A 95 8.91 -14.21 9.73
C ASP A 95 7.70 -14.38 8.80
N ASP A 96 7.27 -13.28 8.13
CA ASP A 96 6.20 -13.29 7.15
C ASP A 96 6.64 -13.77 5.76
N VAL A 97 7.93 -14.10 5.61
CA VAL A 97 8.53 -14.54 4.34
C VAL A 97 9.07 -15.95 4.46
N VAL A 98 8.49 -16.88 3.72
CA VAL A 98 8.89 -18.29 3.69
C VAL A 98 9.53 -18.61 2.34
N ILE A 99 10.76 -19.11 2.37
CA ILE A 99 11.54 -19.44 1.17
C ILE A 99 11.57 -20.96 0.98
N ASP A 100 11.07 -21.42 -0.15
CA ASP A 100 11.24 -22.79 -0.66
C ASP A 100 12.26 -22.77 -1.79
N ARG A 101 13.47 -23.19 -1.46
CA ARG A 101 14.62 -23.13 -2.38
C ARG A 101 14.63 -24.24 -3.39
N ASP A 102 14.14 -25.41 -3.00
CA ASP A 102 14.15 -26.59 -3.85
C ASP A 102 13.26 -26.34 -5.08
N ASN A 103 12.18 -25.60 -4.87
CA ASN A 103 11.24 -25.19 -5.93
C ASN A 103 11.48 -23.78 -6.46
N GLY A 104 12.44 -23.01 -5.91
CA GLY A 104 12.68 -21.60 -6.28
C GLY A 104 11.50 -20.69 -6.01
N THR A 105 10.72 -21.02 -4.98
CA THR A 105 9.48 -20.32 -4.61
C THR A 105 9.68 -19.50 -3.33
N VAL A 106 9.03 -18.34 -3.28
CA VAL A 106 8.89 -17.55 -2.04
C VAL A 106 7.44 -17.26 -1.78
N SER A 107 7.00 -17.42 -0.53
CA SER A 107 5.67 -17.05 -0.06
C SER A 107 5.80 -15.89 0.91
N VAL A 108 5.08 -14.79 0.65
CA VAL A 108 5.07 -13.61 1.49
C VAL A 108 3.66 -13.34 1.99
N THR A 109 3.51 -13.19 3.31
CA THR A 109 2.24 -12.87 3.97
C THR A 109 2.22 -11.40 4.31
N ILE A 110 1.26 -10.65 3.76
CA ILE A 110 1.14 -9.20 3.93
C ILE A 110 -0.25 -8.83 4.47
N PRO A 111 -0.38 -7.69 5.17
CA PRO A 111 -1.69 -7.23 5.64
C PRO A 111 -2.59 -6.83 4.46
N HIS A 112 -3.91 -6.86 4.70
CA HIS A 112 -4.87 -6.28 3.75
C HIS A 112 -4.65 -4.79 3.56
N ALA A 113 -4.97 -4.28 2.38
CA ALA A 113 -4.88 -2.85 2.10
C ALA A 113 -5.89 -2.05 2.94
N THR A 114 -5.45 -0.90 3.43
CA THR A 114 -6.25 0.04 4.22
C THR A 114 -6.15 1.44 3.67
N LEU A 115 -7.08 2.31 4.08
CA LEU A 115 -6.99 3.74 3.82
C LEU A 115 -5.94 4.34 4.77
N LEU A 116 -4.79 4.72 4.21
CA LEU A 116 -3.66 5.28 4.97
C LEU A 116 -3.85 6.77 5.27
N SER A 117 -4.43 7.53 4.34
CA SER A 117 -4.78 8.93 4.58
C SER A 117 -6.00 9.37 3.77
N LEU A 118 -6.71 10.34 4.32
CA LEU A 118 -7.73 11.14 3.66
C LEU A 118 -7.43 12.60 3.98
N ASP A 119 -7.17 13.39 2.95
CA ASP A 119 -6.87 14.81 3.07
C ASP A 119 -7.84 15.63 2.22
N ILE A 120 -8.35 16.73 2.77
CA ILE A 120 -9.18 17.72 2.07
C ILE A 120 -8.51 19.07 2.22
N PRO A 121 -7.64 19.48 1.28
CA PRO A 121 -6.99 20.77 1.33
C PRO A 121 -8.00 21.93 1.35
N ALA A 122 -7.75 22.94 2.15
CA ALA A 122 -8.62 24.11 2.23
C ALA A 122 -8.82 24.80 0.85
N SER A 123 -7.82 24.75 -0.02
CA SER A 123 -7.88 25.26 -1.39
C SER A 123 -8.85 24.49 -2.31
N GLU A 124 -9.19 23.26 -1.94
CA GLU A 124 -10.11 22.37 -2.67
C GLU A 124 -11.53 22.41 -2.14
N ILE A 125 -11.79 23.28 -1.16
CA ILE A 125 -13.14 23.52 -0.63
C ILE A 125 -13.72 24.74 -1.34
N ARG A 126 -14.87 24.57 -1.97
CA ARG A 126 -15.57 25.64 -2.69
C ARG A 126 -17.01 25.77 -2.25
N GLN A 127 -17.45 26.99 -2.06
CA GLN A 127 -18.85 27.29 -1.89
C GLN A 127 -19.44 27.53 -3.29
N GLU A 128 -20.22 26.57 -3.77
CA GLU A 128 -20.81 26.60 -5.10
C GLU A 128 -22.11 27.42 -5.11
N TYR A 129 -22.82 27.42 -3.99
CA TYR A 129 -24.08 28.11 -3.85
C TYR A 129 -24.33 28.46 -2.39
N ASP A 130 -24.87 29.69 -2.17
CA ASP A 130 -25.34 30.17 -0.87
C ASP A 130 -26.54 31.05 -1.11
N GLN A 131 -27.67 30.64 -0.61
CA GLN A 131 -28.91 31.42 -0.67
C GLN A 131 -29.45 31.62 0.75
N VAL A 132 -29.66 32.86 1.08
CA VAL A 132 -30.26 33.28 2.35
C VAL A 132 -31.43 34.20 2.03
N THR A 133 -32.62 33.81 2.48
CA THR A 133 -33.82 34.58 2.25
C THR A 133 -34.32 35.19 3.56
N MET A 134 -34.88 36.41 3.48
CA MET A 134 -35.54 37.16 4.56
C MET A 134 -34.93 36.95 5.95
N PHE A 135 -34.66 37.91 6.71
CA PHE A 135 -34.25 37.90 8.15
C PHE A 135 -33.35 36.74 8.66
N ARG A 136 -32.78 35.94 7.75
CA ARG A 136 -31.86 34.84 8.10
C ARG A 136 -30.41 35.29 7.92
N HIS A 137 -29.51 34.75 8.71
CA HIS A 137 -28.07 34.98 8.59
C HIS A 137 -27.43 33.88 7.73
N SER A 138 -26.35 34.21 7.04
CA SER A 138 -25.51 33.22 6.34
C SER A 138 -25.04 32.13 7.30
N PHE A 139 -24.69 30.97 6.74
CA PHE A 139 -24.11 29.86 7.52
C PHE A 139 -22.85 30.31 8.23
N SER A 140 -22.75 30.05 9.53
CA SER A 140 -21.59 30.37 10.34
C SER A 140 -20.39 29.50 9.93
N ALA A 141 -19.19 29.85 10.41
CA ALA A 141 -18.01 29.05 10.20
C ALA A 141 -18.15 27.65 10.82
N GLU A 142 -18.78 27.56 12.00
CA GLU A 142 -19.04 26.29 12.68
C GLU A 142 -19.98 25.39 11.89
N GLU A 143 -21.07 25.95 11.36
CA GLU A 143 -22.03 25.23 10.52
C GLU A 143 -21.35 24.72 9.25
N ARG A 144 -20.56 25.54 8.56
CA ARG A 144 -19.77 25.13 7.38
C ARG A 144 -18.77 24.02 7.71
N ASN A 145 -18.07 24.14 8.84
CA ASN A 145 -17.15 23.11 9.29
C ASN A 145 -17.88 21.79 9.64
N ALA A 146 -19.09 21.86 10.17
CA ALA A 146 -19.91 20.67 10.41
C ALA A 146 -20.28 19.96 9.10
N LEU A 147 -20.64 20.73 8.06
CA LEU A 147 -20.91 20.20 6.71
C LEU A 147 -19.66 19.55 6.08
N LEU A 148 -18.49 20.15 6.26
CA LEU A 148 -17.22 19.55 5.77
C LEU A 148 -16.92 18.24 6.48
N ARG A 149 -17.09 18.17 7.81
CA ARG A 149 -16.95 16.90 8.56
C ARG A 149 -17.95 15.84 8.08
N GLN A 150 -19.19 16.25 7.77
CA GLN A 150 -20.18 15.34 7.17
C GLN A 150 -19.71 14.84 5.81
N GLY A 151 -19.17 15.72 4.96
CA GLY A 151 -18.60 15.36 3.66
C GLY A 151 -17.43 14.38 3.80
N GLU A 152 -16.50 14.63 4.71
CA GLU A 152 -15.39 13.73 5.03
C GLU A 152 -15.90 12.35 5.46
N LYS A 153 -16.84 12.31 6.40
CA LYS A 153 -17.46 11.07 6.86
C LYS A 153 -18.07 10.27 5.71
N GLN A 154 -18.84 10.92 4.84
CA GLN A 154 -19.47 10.29 3.68
C GLN A 154 -18.43 9.77 2.67
N ILE A 155 -17.31 10.49 2.47
CA ILE A 155 -16.20 10.01 1.63
C ILE A 155 -15.59 8.77 2.26
N ARG A 156 -15.28 8.79 3.54
CA ARG A 156 -14.69 7.66 4.29
C ARG A 156 -15.60 6.42 4.23
N GLU A 157 -16.89 6.60 4.39
CA GLU A 157 -17.89 5.52 4.27
C GLU A 157 -18.00 4.97 2.84
N SER A 158 -17.65 5.75 1.83
CA SER A 158 -17.66 5.30 0.43
C SER A 158 -16.40 4.53 0.02
N VAL A 159 -15.33 4.55 0.82
CA VAL A 159 -14.04 3.89 0.51
C VAL A 159 -14.20 2.43 0.06
N PRO A 160 -14.99 1.57 0.73
CA PRO A 160 -15.15 0.19 0.29
C PRO A 160 -15.77 0.04 -1.11
N SER A 161 -16.63 1.00 -1.53
CA SER A 161 -17.36 0.94 -2.79
C SER A 161 -16.63 1.54 -3.99
N ILE A 162 -15.65 2.41 -3.76
CA ILE A 162 -14.93 3.10 -4.85
C ILE A 162 -13.78 2.27 -5.45
N GLY A 163 -13.50 1.07 -4.90
CA GLY A 163 -12.53 0.14 -5.45
C GLY A 163 -11.06 0.48 -5.18
N ILE A 164 -10.76 1.46 -4.31
CA ILE A 164 -9.38 1.86 -4.01
C ILE A 164 -8.60 0.77 -3.27
N LEU A 165 -9.24 0.05 -2.33
CA LEU A 165 -8.60 -1.01 -1.55
C LEU A 165 -8.24 -2.23 -2.40
N PRO A 166 -9.14 -2.82 -3.21
CA PRO A 166 -8.79 -3.89 -4.14
C PRO A 166 -7.68 -3.48 -5.11
N LYS A 167 -7.67 -2.21 -5.57
CA LYS A 167 -6.61 -1.71 -6.44
C LYS A 167 -5.27 -1.61 -5.71
N ALA A 168 -5.27 -1.23 -4.44
CA ALA A 168 -4.06 -1.23 -3.62
C ALA A 168 -3.52 -2.65 -3.41
N GLU A 169 -4.39 -3.65 -3.18
CA GLU A 169 -3.97 -5.06 -3.06
C GLU A 169 -3.39 -5.60 -4.37
N GLU A 170 -3.98 -5.29 -5.52
CA GLU A 170 -3.42 -5.64 -6.83
C GLU A 170 -2.01 -5.06 -7.01
N ASN A 171 -1.83 -3.79 -6.65
CA ASN A 171 -0.53 -3.12 -6.75
C ASN A 171 0.47 -3.67 -5.72
N ALA A 172 0.02 -4.04 -4.51
CA ALA A 172 0.84 -4.71 -3.50
C ALA A 172 1.38 -6.04 -4.03
N ARG A 173 0.51 -6.86 -4.62
CA ARG A 173 0.90 -8.14 -5.23
C ARG A 173 1.99 -7.93 -6.27
N LYS A 174 1.78 -7.02 -7.22
CA LYS A 174 2.77 -6.70 -8.27
C LYS A 174 4.09 -6.19 -7.71
N PHE A 175 4.04 -5.38 -6.65
CA PHE A 175 5.22 -4.87 -5.98
C PHE A 175 6.07 -6.01 -5.41
N PHE A 176 5.47 -6.87 -4.58
CA PHE A 176 6.20 -7.97 -3.95
C PHE A 176 6.66 -9.01 -4.98
N GLU A 177 5.84 -9.35 -5.98
CA GLU A 177 6.24 -10.19 -7.11
C GLU A 177 7.48 -9.62 -7.83
N SER A 178 7.49 -8.31 -8.10
CA SER A 178 8.64 -7.66 -8.75
C SER A 178 9.90 -7.67 -7.88
N VAL A 179 9.75 -7.42 -6.57
CA VAL A 179 10.88 -7.40 -5.63
C VAL A 179 11.54 -8.77 -5.56
N PHE A 180 10.77 -9.82 -5.30
CA PHE A 180 11.31 -11.16 -5.15
C PHE A 180 11.74 -11.79 -6.47
N ALA A 181 11.08 -11.47 -7.59
CA ALA A 181 11.56 -11.91 -8.92
C ALA A 181 12.96 -11.35 -9.25
N LYS A 182 13.25 -10.11 -8.87
CA LYS A 182 14.58 -9.51 -9.03
C LYS A 182 15.66 -10.22 -8.17
N MET A 183 15.27 -10.85 -7.08
CA MET A 183 16.16 -11.67 -6.25
C MET A 183 16.38 -13.08 -6.82
N GLY A 184 15.71 -13.43 -7.91
CA GLY A 184 15.90 -14.69 -8.63
C GLY A 184 14.90 -15.79 -8.28
N PHE A 185 13.79 -15.47 -7.58
CA PHE A 185 12.73 -16.44 -7.36
C PHE A 185 11.88 -16.60 -8.61
N ALA A 186 11.63 -17.86 -8.99
CA ALA A 186 10.83 -18.19 -10.18
C ALA A 186 9.33 -18.03 -9.90
N THR A 187 8.90 -18.29 -8.67
CA THR A 187 7.50 -18.19 -8.24
C THR A 187 7.39 -17.39 -6.95
N VAL A 188 6.47 -16.44 -6.94
CA VAL A 188 6.22 -15.59 -5.78
C VAL A 188 4.74 -15.72 -5.41
N ASN A 189 4.47 -16.22 -4.21
CA ASN A 189 3.11 -16.34 -3.67
C ASN A 189 2.85 -15.20 -2.68
N VAL A 190 1.91 -14.33 -2.99
CA VAL A 190 1.50 -13.23 -2.12
C VAL A 190 0.17 -13.57 -1.46
N ILE A 191 0.18 -13.66 -0.13
CA ILE A 191 -0.96 -14.03 0.72
C ILE A 191 -1.34 -12.82 1.57
N PHE A 192 -2.63 -12.50 1.62
CA PHE A 192 -3.15 -11.43 2.48
C PHE A 192 -3.71 -12.03 3.78
N ARG A 193 -3.49 -11.31 4.91
CA ARG A 193 -3.98 -11.68 6.25
C ARG A 193 -4.69 -10.51 6.93
#